data_bd8186b5da717e68feaca77bc49105d7
#
_entry.id   bd8186b5da717e68feaca77bc49105d7
#
_cell.length_a   1.000
_cell.length_b   1.000
_cell.length_c   1.000
_cell.angle_alpha   90.00
_cell.angle_beta   90.00
_cell.angle_gamma   90.00
#
_symmetry.space_group_name_H-M   'P 1'
#
loop_
_entity.id
_entity.type
_entity.pdbx_description
1 polymer ?
#
loop_
_entity_poly.entity_id
_entity_poly.type
_entity_poly.pdbx_seq_one_letter_code
_entity_poly.pdbx_strand_id
1 'polypeptide(L)'
;MPNSIELPHGYENVLMEAYRKESLTAVLESAAPTGNIAQMEQLGEFYYPVYSMGGLGDVKDNGRLPQNSGASLTWKPISANYDRGTILEIDQKVDAQSFNLAFGNAAAHFNRNKVVPEGDAFVFSTLCKGTGINKEQKTYTDGADMLKGLNASMCDMDEKEVPEEGRVLFITPTLLGMVKDLDTTKSREALDGFSSIVKVPQSRFYSAIDLLDGSTKDEEIGHYKKNASAVDMNFLIVHKDAVILRWNFAHGKVIDAEDNQQGFGHLFKYRKYGVCGVRENLAHYITAGMKAA
;
A
#
# COMPACT_ATOMS: atom_id res chain seq x y z
N MET A 1 -39.65 27.74 -5.21
CA MET A 1 -38.41 27.20 -5.84
C MET A 1 -37.62 26.56 -4.74
N PRO A 2 -37.33 25.27 -4.75
CA PRO A 2 -36.47 24.69 -3.75
C PRO A 2 -35.04 25.22 -3.99
N ASN A 3 -34.44 25.81 -2.99
CA ASN A 3 -33.04 26.15 -3.00
C ASN A 3 -32.25 24.84 -2.98
N SER A 4 -31.79 24.39 -4.13
CA SER A 4 -30.76 23.35 -4.17
C SER A 4 -29.44 24.04 -3.84
N ILE A 5 -29.02 23.93 -2.58
CA ILE A 5 -27.65 24.24 -2.19
C ILE A 5 -26.83 23.03 -2.64
N GLU A 6 -26.13 23.17 -3.76
CA GLU A 6 -25.10 22.23 -4.11
C GLU A 6 -24.02 22.33 -3.02
N LEU A 7 -23.90 21.27 -2.22
CA LEU A 7 -22.75 21.14 -1.34
C LEU A 7 -21.47 21.19 -2.17
N PRO A 8 -20.51 22.01 -1.80
CA PRO A 8 -19.32 22.17 -2.60
C PRO A 8 -18.58 20.84 -2.69
N HIS A 9 -18.28 20.39 -3.92
CA HIS A 9 -17.33 19.30 -4.22
C HIS A 9 -15.96 19.47 -3.53
N GLY A 10 -15.75 20.58 -2.83
CA GLY A 10 -14.54 20.89 -2.08
C GLY A 10 -14.25 19.94 -0.91
N TYR A 11 -15.24 19.33 -0.28
CA TYR A 11 -15.04 18.39 0.83
C TYR A 11 -14.42 17.08 0.37
N GLU A 12 -14.83 16.55 -0.77
CA GLU A 12 -14.25 15.33 -1.35
C GLU A 12 -12.77 15.53 -1.70
N ASN A 13 -12.45 16.66 -2.32
CA ASN A 13 -11.07 16.99 -2.67
C ASN A 13 -10.17 17.19 -1.44
N VAL A 14 -10.69 17.82 -0.38
CA VAL A 14 -9.95 18.00 0.87
C VAL A 14 -9.70 16.66 1.57
N LEU A 15 -10.67 15.76 1.63
CA LEU A 15 -10.53 14.43 2.23
C LEU A 15 -9.55 13.57 1.43
N MET A 16 -9.60 13.61 0.11
CA MET A 16 -8.68 12.88 -0.76
C MET A 16 -7.25 13.43 -0.66
N GLU A 17 -7.10 14.74 -0.58
CA GLU A 17 -5.79 15.36 -0.40
C GLU A 17 -5.17 15.00 0.96
N ALA A 18 -5.94 15.02 2.04
CA ALA A 18 -5.48 14.60 3.36
C ALA A 18 -5.03 13.14 3.36
N TYR A 19 -5.77 12.24 2.69
CA TYR A 19 -5.37 10.85 2.52
C TYR A 19 -4.03 10.73 1.81
N ARG A 20 -3.85 11.39 0.66
CA ARG A 20 -2.63 11.31 -0.14
C ARG A 20 -1.39 11.83 0.61
N LYS A 21 -1.53 12.90 1.39
CA LYS A 21 -0.40 13.48 2.14
C LYS A 21 0.03 12.63 3.33
N GLU A 22 -0.85 11.83 3.90
CA GLU A 22 -0.60 11.07 5.13
C GLU A 22 -0.36 9.57 4.88
N SER A 23 -0.68 9.04 3.70
CA SER A 23 -0.41 7.67 3.33
C SER A 23 1.07 7.44 3.11
N LEU A 24 1.64 6.50 3.86
CA LEU A 24 3.05 6.10 3.73
C LEU A 24 3.29 5.27 2.47
N THR A 25 2.24 4.64 1.96
CA THR A 25 2.27 3.79 0.76
C THR A 25 1.98 4.54 -0.53
N ALA A 26 1.69 5.84 -0.47
CA ALA A 26 1.44 6.67 -1.66
C ALA A 26 2.60 6.67 -2.67
N VAL A 27 3.83 6.45 -2.20
CA VAL A 27 5.03 6.32 -3.05
C VAL A 27 4.95 5.10 -3.97
N LEU A 28 4.20 4.06 -3.56
CA LEU A 28 3.98 2.82 -4.33
C LEU A 28 2.75 2.89 -5.23
N GLU A 29 1.89 3.88 -5.04
CA GLU A 29 0.77 4.07 -5.97
C GLU A 29 1.36 4.32 -7.36
N SER A 30 1.21 3.37 -8.24
CA SER A 30 1.61 3.56 -9.62
C SER A 30 0.73 4.65 -10.21
N ALA A 31 1.37 5.77 -10.58
CA ALA A 31 0.79 6.65 -11.58
C ALA A 31 0.35 5.73 -12.70
N ALA A 32 -0.95 5.66 -12.98
CA ALA A 32 -1.58 4.67 -13.83
C ALA A 32 -0.61 4.16 -14.89
N PRO A 33 -0.23 2.86 -14.90
CA PRO A 33 0.63 2.37 -15.95
C PRO A 33 -0.14 2.59 -17.24
N THR A 34 0.24 3.64 -17.93
CA THR A 34 -0.27 3.97 -19.24
C THR A 34 0.02 2.76 -20.11
N GLY A 35 -0.97 1.92 -20.31
CA GLY A 35 -0.97 0.88 -21.31
C GLY A 35 -0.79 -0.57 -20.86
N ASN A 36 -0.36 -0.85 -19.62
CA ASN A 36 0.02 -2.23 -19.25
C ASN A 36 -0.95 -2.97 -18.31
N ILE A 37 -1.99 -2.32 -17.82
CA ILE A 37 -3.04 -2.97 -17.04
C ILE A 37 -4.38 -2.75 -17.77
N ALA A 38 -4.85 -3.77 -18.47
CA ALA A 38 -6.20 -3.76 -19.03
C ALA A 38 -7.20 -3.87 -17.88
N GLN A 39 -8.08 -2.90 -17.76
CA GLN A 39 -9.13 -2.87 -16.76
C GLN A 39 -10.39 -3.47 -17.35
N MET A 40 -10.84 -4.60 -16.85
CA MET A 40 -12.21 -5.06 -17.05
C MET A 40 -13.09 -4.52 -15.94
N GLU A 41 -13.79 -3.42 -16.20
CA GLU A 41 -14.62 -2.70 -15.23
C GLU A 41 -15.77 -3.55 -14.65
N GLN A 42 -16.21 -4.58 -15.35
CA GLN A 42 -17.41 -5.34 -14.98
C GLN A 42 -17.18 -6.44 -13.94
N LEU A 43 -15.95 -6.88 -13.68
CA LEU A 43 -15.65 -8.05 -12.83
C LEU A 43 -14.76 -7.78 -11.63
N GLY A 44 -14.27 -6.54 -11.43
CA GLY A 44 -13.32 -6.23 -10.33
C GLY A 44 -11.97 -6.93 -10.47
N GLU A 45 -11.65 -7.43 -11.65
CA GLU A 45 -10.39 -8.07 -11.97
C GLU A 45 -9.51 -7.15 -12.81
N PHE A 46 -8.22 -7.16 -12.51
CA PHE A 46 -7.20 -6.44 -13.24
C PHE A 46 -6.28 -7.44 -13.90
N TYR A 47 -5.90 -7.19 -15.14
CA TYR A 47 -4.99 -8.05 -15.87
C TYR A 47 -3.67 -7.33 -16.11
N TYR A 48 -2.56 -8.00 -15.84
CA TYR A 48 -1.23 -7.51 -16.19
C TYR A 48 -0.53 -8.48 -17.13
N PRO A 49 0.22 -7.96 -18.14
CA PRO A 49 0.91 -8.79 -19.10
C PRO A 49 2.18 -9.38 -18.51
N VAL A 50 2.41 -10.66 -18.78
CA VAL A 50 3.67 -11.36 -18.52
C VAL A 50 4.21 -11.84 -19.84
N TYR A 51 5.41 -11.34 -20.21
CA TYR A 51 6.11 -11.75 -21.40
C TYR A 51 7.08 -12.90 -21.09
N SER A 52 7.10 -13.92 -21.96
CA SER A 52 8.11 -14.95 -21.95
C SER A 52 8.72 -15.03 -23.36
N MET A 53 10.04 -14.97 -23.43
CA MET A 53 10.79 -15.01 -24.69
C MET A 53 11.94 -16.00 -24.56
N GLY A 54 12.25 -16.70 -25.63
CA GLY A 54 13.46 -17.50 -25.70
C GLY A 54 14.70 -16.63 -25.93
N GLY A 55 15.87 -17.15 -25.56
CA GLY A 55 17.14 -16.48 -25.75
C GLY A 55 17.69 -16.52 -27.18
N LEU A 56 18.89 -16.00 -27.37
CA LEU A 56 19.64 -16.12 -28.62
C LEU A 56 20.20 -17.55 -28.77
N GLY A 57 20.25 -18.05 -29.98
CA GLY A 57 20.92 -19.31 -30.30
C GLY A 57 22.03 -19.09 -31.30
N ASP A 58 22.89 -20.08 -31.46
CA ASP A 58 24.04 -19.99 -32.36
C ASP A 58 23.64 -19.93 -33.83
N VAL A 59 24.27 -19.08 -34.58
CA VAL A 59 24.11 -19.00 -36.04
C VAL A 59 24.81 -20.19 -36.67
N LYS A 60 24.10 -20.93 -37.53
CA LYS A 60 24.69 -22.07 -38.26
C LYS A 60 25.68 -21.60 -39.34
N ASP A 61 26.61 -22.46 -39.70
CA ASP A 61 27.68 -22.18 -40.69
C ASP A 61 27.16 -21.65 -42.03
N ASN A 62 25.92 -21.89 -42.38
CA ASN A 62 25.26 -21.37 -43.57
C ASN A 62 24.62 -19.98 -43.39
N GLY A 63 24.90 -19.30 -42.28
CA GLY A 63 24.34 -17.97 -41.94
C GLY A 63 22.87 -18.00 -41.54
N ARG A 64 22.26 -19.17 -41.37
CA ARG A 64 20.84 -19.26 -40.89
C ARG A 64 20.74 -19.00 -39.41
N LEU A 65 19.86 -18.05 -39.05
CA LEU A 65 19.48 -17.79 -37.67
C LEU A 65 18.72 -19.00 -37.09
N PRO A 66 18.98 -19.35 -35.82
CA PRO A 66 18.17 -20.37 -35.15
C PRO A 66 16.77 -19.89 -35.01
N GLN A 67 15.80 -20.74 -35.23
CA GLN A 67 14.39 -20.43 -34.95
C GLN A 67 14.16 -20.51 -33.46
N ASN A 68 13.88 -19.36 -32.85
CA ASN A 68 13.59 -19.28 -31.42
C ASN A 68 12.22 -19.95 -31.13
N SER A 69 12.06 -20.49 -29.92
CA SER A 69 10.83 -21.17 -29.46
C SER A 69 9.61 -20.26 -29.34
N GLY A 70 9.74 -19.01 -29.76
CA GLY A 70 8.65 -18.04 -29.82
C GLY A 70 8.59 -17.11 -28.60
N ALA A 71 7.87 -16.02 -28.80
CA ALA A 71 7.48 -15.10 -27.73
C ALA A 71 6.04 -15.43 -27.32
N SER A 72 5.78 -15.50 -26.02
CA SER A 72 4.41 -15.62 -25.49
C SER A 72 4.08 -14.44 -24.60
N LEU A 73 2.83 -13.97 -24.73
CA LEU A 73 2.21 -12.97 -23.86
C LEU A 73 1.07 -13.63 -23.12
N THR A 74 1.17 -13.68 -21.81
CA THR A 74 0.11 -14.21 -20.95
C THR A 74 -0.43 -13.10 -20.07
N TRP A 75 -1.75 -12.94 -20.05
CA TRP A 75 -2.42 -12.01 -19.15
C TRP A 75 -2.75 -12.71 -17.84
N LYS A 76 -2.20 -12.20 -16.72
CA LYS A 76 -2.50 -12.73 -15.39
C LYS A 76 -3.51 -11.85 -14.68
N PRO A 77 -4.60 -12.43 -14.13
CA PRO A 77 -5.57 -11.68 -13.36
C PRO A 77 -5.07 -11.40 -11.96
N ILE A 78 -5.44 -10.25 -11.43
CA ILE A 78 -5.37 -9.91 -10.01
C ILE A 78 -6.72 -9.35 -9.59
N SER A 79 -7.37 -9.98 -8.62
CA SER A 79 -8.67 -9.54 -8.14
C SER A 79 -8.50 -8.39 -7.14
N ALA A 80 -9.47 -7.48 -7.13
CA ALA A 80 -9.55 -6.47 -6.10
C ALA A 80 -9.73 -7.15 -4.74
N ASN A 81 -8.89 -6.77 -3.79
CA ASN A 81 -8.78 -7.45 -2.50
C ASN A 81 -9.01 -6.50 -1.31
N TYR A 82 -9.42 -5.27 -1.57
CA TYR A 82 -9.80 -4.30 -0.55
C TYR A 82 -11.10 -3.61 -0.95
N ASP A 83 -12.15 -3.81 -0.15
CA ASP A 83 -13.43 -3.12 -0.29
C ASP A 83 -14.00 -2.86 1.10
N ARG A 84 -13.82 -1.64 1.58
CA ARG A 84 -14.20 -1.25 2.93
C ARG A 84 -14.95 0.08 2.90
N GLY A 85 -15.95 0.18 3.76
CA GLY A 85 -16.73 1.40 3.87
C GLY A 85 -17.38 1.55 5.24
N THR A 86 -17.83 2.75 5.52
CA THR A 86 -18.57 3.06 6.75
C THR A 86 -19.57 4.17 6.54
N ILE A 87 -20.49 4.27 7.47
CA ILE A 87 -21.44 5.37 7.59
C ILE A 87 -21.26 5.97 8.99
N LEU A 88 -20.96 7.27 9.04
CA LEU A 88 -20.93 8.05 10.26
C LEU A 88 -22.18 8.94 10.27
N GLU A 89 -22.98 8.87 11.33
CA GLU A 89 -24.14 9.71 11.53
C GLU A 89 -23.90 10.64 12.72
N ILE A 90 -24.16 11.92 12.54
CA ILE A 90 -24.10 12.92 13.59
C ILE A 90 -25.45 13.63 13.63
N ASP A 91 -26.13 13.51 14.76
CA ASP A 91 -27.41 14.14 14.99
C ASP A 91 -27.34 15.67 14.84
N GLN A 92 -28.28 16.27 14.12
CA GLN A 92 -28.31 17.69 13.84
C GLN A 92 -28.33 18.56 15.12
N LYS A 93 -28.96 18.08 16.19
CA LYS A 93 -29.00 18.80 17.47
C LYS A 93 -27.58 18.83 18.11
N VAL A 94 -26.84 17.73 18.04
CA VAL A 94 -25.46 17.63 18.54
C VAL A 94 -24.54 18.52 17.74
N ASP A 95 -24.68 18.52 16.41
CA ASP A 95 -23.85 19.36 15.53
C ASP A 95 -24.14 20.86 15.76
N ALA A 96 -25.41 21.26 15.90
CA ALA A 96 -25.78 22.62 16.24
C ALA A 96 -25.24 23.07 17.61
N GLN A 97 -25.22 22.17 18.60
CA GLN A 97 -24.61 22.44 19.92
C GLN A 97 -23.10 22.59 19.87
N SER A 98 -22.44 21.99 18.91
CA SER A 98 -20.99 22.09 18.67
C SER A 98 -20.59 23.19 17.69
N PHE A 99 -21.51 24.12 17.38
CA PHE A 99 -21.32 25.19 16.40
C PHE A 99 -20.99 24.70 14.97
N ASN A 100 -21.57 23.61 14.53
CA ASN A 100 -21.35 22.98 13.23
C ASN A 100 -19.88 22.58 12.96
N LEU A 101 -19.10 22.36 14.02
CA LEU A 101 -17.72 21.91 13.91
C LEU A 101 -17.56 20.39 14.04
N ALA A 102 -18.58 19.72 14.63
CA ALA A 102 -18.48 18.30 14.94
C ALA A 102 -18.37 17.46 13.68
N PHE A 103 -19.19 17.75 12.68
CA PHE A 103 -19.24 16.95 11.45
C PHE A 103 -18.00 17.13 10.58
N GLY A 104 -17.59 18.36 10.27
CA GLY A 104 -16.42 18.63 9.43
C GLY A 104 -15.13 18.06 10.02
N ASN A 105 -14.94 18.23 11.33
CA ASN A 105 -13.76 17.69 12.03
C ASN A 105 -13.81 16.15 12.14
N ALA A 106 -15.00 15.57 12.38
CA ALA A 106 -15.15 14.12 12.51
C ALA A 106 -14.75 13.38 11.23
N ALA A 107 -15.18 13.86 10.06
CA ALA A 107 -14.81 13.26 8.77
C ALA A 107 -13.29 13.31 8.51
N ALA A 108 -12.64 14.45 8.78
CA ALA A 108 -11.20 14.60 8.63
C ALA A 108 -10.42 13.71 9.61
N HIS A 109 -10.85 13.67 10.88
CA HIS A 109 -10.26 12.81 11.91
C HIS A 109 -10.43 11.32 11.60
N PHE A 110 -11.60 10.92 11.09
CA PHE A 110 -11.86 9.55 10.68
C PHE A 110 -10.89 9.12 9.58
N ASN A 111 -10.75 9.93 8.54
CA ASN A 111 -9.84 9.62 7.44
C ASN A 111 -8.39 9.49 7.92
N ARG A 112 -7.89 10.47 8.67
CA ARG A 112 -6.52 10.51 9.19
C ARG A 112 -6.21 9.37 10.15
N ASN A 113 -7.11 9.07 11.08
CA ASN A 113 -6.82 8.17 12.19
C ASN A 113 -7.27 6.73 11.97
N LYS A 114 -8.18 6.48 11.01
CA LYS A 114 -8.73 5.15 10.75
C LYS A 114 -8.42 4.66 9.35
N VAL A 115 -8.82 5.41 8.30
CA VAL A 115 -8.72 4.96 6.91
C VAL A 115 -7.27 4.85 6.42
N VAL A 116 -6.45 5.87 6.71
CA VAL A 116 -5.04 5.90 6.27
C VAL A 116 -4.21 4.81 6.94
N PRO A 117 -4.22 4.65 8.29
CA PRO A 117 -3.47 3.58 8.94
C PRO A 117 -3.89 2.18 8.51
N GLU A 118 -5.19 1.95 8.32
CA GLU A 118 -5.70 0.66 7.86
C GLU A 118 -5.23 0.35 6.44
N GLY A 119 -5.32 1.32 5.53
CA GLY A 119 -4.86 1.18 4.15
C GLY A 119 -3.36 0.87 4.06
N ASP A 120 -2.53 1.59 4.82
CA ASP A 120 -1.08 1.34 4.87
C ASP A 120 -0.76 -0.05 5.44
N ALA A 121 -1.36 -0.42 6.56
CA ALA A 121 -1.15 -1.73 7.19
C ALA A 121 -1.60 -2.88 6.27
N PHE A 122 -2.70 -2.69 5.54
CA PHE A 122 -3.16 -3.65 4.53
C PHE A 122 -2.13 -3.82 3.41
N VAL A 123 -1.61 -2.73 2.85
CA VAL A 123 -0.61 -2.78 1.79
C VAL A 123 0.64 -3.50 2.26
N PHE A 124 1.21 -3.13 3.42
CA PHE A 124 2.42 -3.77 3.95
C PHE A 124 2.22 -5.26 4.21
N SER A 125 1.11 -5.65 4.81
CA SER A 125 0.81 -7.06 5.07
C SER A 125 0.61 -7.86 3.77
N THR A 126 -0.01 -7.27 2.76
CA THR A 126 -0.22 -7.91 1.46
C THR A 126 1.09 -8.08 0.71
N LEU A 127 1.96 -7.08 0.70
CA LEU A 127 3.29 -7.19 0.10
C LEU A 127 4.14 -8.25 0.80
N CYS A 128 4.09 -8.31 2.13
CA CYS A 128 4.83 -9.31 2.90
C CYS A 128 4.31 -10.75 2.69
N LYS A 129 3.03 -10.93 2.35
CA LYS A 129 2.44 -12.23 2.01
C LYS A 129 2.75 -12.70 0.60
N GLY A 130 3.28 -11.83 -0.27
CA GLY A 130 3.59 -12.16 -1.66
C GLY A 130 4.38 -13.46 -1.79
N THR A 131 4.02 -14.28 -2.78
CA THR A 131 4.75 -15.51 -3.09
C THR A 131 6.03 -15.18 -3.84
N GLY A 132 7.16 -15.77 -3.43
CA GLY A 132 8.44 -15.58 -4.10
C GLY A 132 9.23 -14.33 -3.68
N ILE A 133 8.74 -13.56 -2.69
CA ILE A 133 9.51 -12.46 -2.11
C ILE A 133 10.64 -12.98 -1.21
N ASN A 134 11.71 -12.20 -1.09
CA ASN A 134 12.78 -12.51 -0.15
C ASN A 134 12.34 -12.19 1.27
N LYS A 135 12.57 -13.10 2.22
CA LYS A 135 12.20 -12.92 3.63
C LYS A 135 13.41 -13.17 4.51
N GLU A 136 13.77 -12.16 5.30
CA GLU A 136 14.79 -12.27 6.33
C GLU A 136 14.12 -12.22 7.71
N GLN A 137 14.49 -13.14 8.61
CA GLN A 137 14.00 -13.15 9.98
C GLN A 137 15.15 -12.90 10.92
N LYS A 138 15.24 -11.70 11.47
CA LYS A 138 16.32 -11.30 12.37
C LYS A 138 15.87 -10.18 13.31
N THR A 139 16.28 -10.26 14.55
CA THR A 139 16.13 -9.16 15.50
C THR A 139 17.41 -8.36 15.53
N TYR A 140 17.33 -7.07 15.21
CA TYR A 140 18.46 -6.15 15.21
C TYR A 140 18.54 -5.45 16.56
N THR A 141 19.72 -5.48 17.16
CA THR A 141 19.98 -4.91 18.51
C THR A 141 20.79 -3.62 18.44
N ASP A 142 21.56 -3.43 17.38
CA ASP A 142 22.37 -2.24 17.17
C ASP A 142 22.35 -1.76 15.71
N GLY A 143 22.85 -0.51 15.50
CA GLY A 143 22.88 0.10 14.19
C GLY A 143 23.83 -0.57 13.19
N ALA A 144 24.95 -1.13 13.69
CA ALA A 144 25.95 -1.78 12.83
C ALA A 144 25.39 -3.12 12.29
N ASP A 145 24.64 -3.83 13.11
CA ASP A 145 24.00 -5.07 12.68
C ASP A 145 22.86 -4.81 11.70
N MET A 146 22.07 -3.73 11.94
CA MET A 146 21.04 -3.30 11.00
C MET A 146 21.63 -2.86 9.66
N LEU A 147 22.74 -2.11 9.66
CA LEU A 147 23.43 -1.68 8.45
C LEU A 147 23.93 -2.89 7.63
N LYS A 148 24.46 -3.92 8.31
CA LYS A 148 24.87 -5.18 7.64
C LYS A 148 23.67 -5.88 7.00
N GLY A 149 22.51 -5.93 7.68
CA GLY A 149 21.29 -6.52 7.14
C GLY A 149 20.78 -5.77 5.90
N LEU A 150 20.78 -4.44 5.94
CA LEU A 150 20.39 -3.62 4.78
C LEU A 150 21.35 -3.85 3.60
N ASN A 151 22.65 -3.84 3.84
CA ASN A 151 23.63 -4.09 2.78
C ASN A 151 23.51 -5.50 2.20
N ALA A 152 23.30 -6.51 3.04
CA ALA A 152 23.08 -7.89 2.58
C ALA A 152 21.84 -8.00 1.69
N SER A 153 20.75 -7.33 2.08
CA SER A 153 19.53 -7.29 1.29
C SER A 153 19.71 -6.55 -0.03
N MET A 154 20.49 -5.46 -0.05
CA MET A 154 20.81 -4.73 -1.27
C MET A 154 21.66 -5.59 -2.21
N CYS A 155 22.73 -6.23 -1.70
CA CYS A 155 23.56 -7.14 -2.48
C CYS A 155 22.76 -8.32 -3.08
N ASP A 156 21.82 -8.90 -2.31
CA ASP A 156 20.94 -9.96 -2.82
C ASP A 156 20.05 -9.48 -3.97
N MET A 157 19.58 -8.24 -3.89
CA MET A 157 18.82 -7.62 -4.99
C MET A 157 19.71 -7.35 -6.21
N ASP A 158 20.96 -6.90 -6.00
CA ASP A 158 21.91 -6.63 -7.08
C ASP A 158 22.33 -7.92 -7.81
N GLU A 159 22.59 -9.01 -7.07
CA GLU A 159 22.84 -10.34 -7.62
C GLU A 159 21.67 -10.90 -8.43
N LYS A 160 20.45 -10.43 -8.15
CA LYS A 160 19.23 -10.78 -8.90
C LYS A 160 18.92 -9.78 -10.02
N GLU A 161 19.87 -8.91 -10.36
CA GLU A 161 19.74 -7.90 -11.42
C GLU A 161 18.53 -6.96 -11.24
N VAL A 162 18.15 -6.66 -10.00
CA VAL A 162 17.08 -5.69 -9.72
C VAL A 162 17.62 -4.28 -9.99
N PRO A 163 16.93 -3.43 -10.76
CA PRO A 163 17.35 -2.05 -10.98
C PRO A 163 17.52 -1.26 -9.68
N GLU A 164 18.53 -0.42 -9.60
CA GLU A 164 18.77 0.44 -8.43
C GLU A 164 17.75 1.57 -8.34
N GLU A 165 17.41 2.15 -9.49
CA GLU A 165 16.41 3.21 -9.56
C GLU A 165 15.01 2.68 -9.21
N GLY A 166 14.32 3.37 -8.30
CA GLY A 166 12.96 3.00 -7.91
C GLY A 166 12.85 2.09 -6.69
N ARG A 167 13.97 1.73 -6.04
CA ARG A 167 13.97 1.02 -4.75
C ARG A 167 13.52 1.97 -3.64
N VAL A 168 12.49 1.58 -2.91
CA VAL A 168 11.95 2.32 -1.77
C VAL A 168 12.18 1.51 -0.50
N LEU A 169 12.77 2.15 0.50
CA LEU A 169 12.96 1.56 1.82
C LEU A 169 11.87 2.04 2.78
N PHE A 170 11.09 1.12 3.28
CA PHE A 170 10.22 1.31 4.43
C PHE A 170 10.90 0.74 5.66
N ILE A 171 11.07 1.53 6.71
CA ILE A 171 11.83 1.13 7.90
C ILE A 171 11.21 1.74 9.15
N THR A 172 11.31 1.03 10.28
CA THR A 172 10.85 1.57 11.55
C THR A 172 11.72 2.74 12.00
N PRO A 173 11.13 3.79 12.62
CA PRO A 173 11.88 4.97 13.06
C PRO A 173 13.05 4.64 14.01
N THR A 174 12.85 3.66 14.88
CA THR A 174 13.88 3.21 15.84
C THR A 174 15.11 2.66 15.13
N LEU A 175 14.91 1.73 14.17
CA LEU A 175 16.03 1.12 13.44
C LEU A 175 16.73 2.13 12.52
N LEU A 176 15.97 3.02 11.88
CA LEU A 176 16.58 4.10 11.10
C LEU A 176 17.41 5.04 11.98
N GLY A 177 16.93 5.36 13.20
CA GLY A 177 17.70 6.13 14.18
C GLY A 177 19.03 5.46 14.51
N MET A 178 19.00 4.17 14.84
CA MET A 178 20.22 3.40 15.14
C MET A 178 21.24 3.41 14.00
N VAL A 179 20.79 3.32 12.75
CA VAL A 179 21.69 3.40 11.57
C VAL A 179 22.27 4.81 11.41
N LYS A 180 21.46 5.85 11.64
CA LYS A 180 21.90 7.23 11.54
C LYS A 180 22.87 7.64 12.66
N ASP A 181 22.69 7.08 13.85
CA ASP A 181 23.55 7.34 15.01
C ASP A 181 24.98 6.80 14.82
N LEU A 182 25.19 5.88 13.87
CA LEU A 182 26.54 5.45 13.50
C LEU A 182 27.37 6.57 12.86
N ASP A 183 26.71 7.53 12.20
CA ASP A 183 27.31 8.69 11.51
C ASP A 183 28.60 8.40 10.72
N THR A 184 28.64 7.25 10.05
CA THR A 184 29.77 6.82 9.23
C THR A 184 29.48 7.05 7.75
N THR A 185 30.55 7.16 6.94
CA THR A 185 30.43 7.22 5.47
C THR A 185 29.63 6.04 4.95
N LYS A 186 29.89 4.83 5.47
CA LYS A 186 29.19 3.60 5.07
C LYS A 186 27.70 3.64 5.36
N SER A 187 27.27 4.23 6.49
CA SER A 187 25.84 4.33 6.82
C SER A 187 25.12 5.34 5.89
N ARG A 188 25.80 6.38 5.46
CA ARG A 188 25.25 7.34 4.49
C ARG A 188 25.16 6.74 3.09
N GLU A 189 26.22 6.14 2.60
CA GLU A 189 26.25 5.47 1.29
C GLU A 189 25.18 4.39 1.18
N ALA A 190 24.98 3.56 2.22
CA ALA A 190 23.93 2.55 2.23
C ALA A 190 22.51 3.14 2.18
N LEU A 191 22.28 4.31 2.81
CA LEU A 191 20.99 4.98 2.77
C LEU A 191 20.78 5.73 1.45
N ASP A 192 21.84 6.25 0.83
CA ASP A 192 21.78 6.95 -0.46
C ASP A 192 21.45 6.01 -1.63
N GLY A 193 21.65 4.70 -1.46
CA GLY A 193 21.27 3.67 -2.44
C GLY A 193 19.76 3.49 -2.64
N PHE A 194 18.91 4.17 -1.86
CA PHE A 194 17.47 4.11 -1.99
C PHE A 194 16.90 5.38 -2.62
N SER A 195 16.00 5.22 -3.58
CA SER A 195 15.29 6.36 -4.21
C SER A 195 14.41 7.12 -3.22
N SER A 196 13.91 6.45 -2.19
CA SER A 196 13.11 7.04 -1.13
C SER A 196 13.18 6.21 0.15
N ILE A 197 13.20 6.88 1.30
CA ILE A 197 13.18 6.25 2.62
C ILE A 197 11.95 6.74 3.36
N VAL A 198 11.07 5.81 3.73
CA VAL A 198 9.81 6.10 4.42
C VAL A 198 9.84 5.49 5.81
N LYS A 199 9.62 6.35 6.82
CA LYS A 199 9.52 5.93 8.23
C LYS A 199 8.13 5.38 8.50
N VAL A 200 8.04 4.11 8.91
CA VAL A 200 6.78 3.44 9.19
C VAL A 200 6.67 3.13 10.67
N PRO A 201 5.67 3.68 11.38
CA PRO A 201 5.40 3.31 12.77
C PRO A 201 5.12 1.81 12.90
N GLN A 202 5.63 1.16 13.96
CA GLN A 202 5.43 -0.28 14.17
C GLN A 202 3.96 -0.69 14.19
N SER A 203 3.07 0.22 14.64
CA SER A 203 1.62 -0.03 14.69
C SER A 203 0.97 -0.29 13.32
N ARG A 204 1.62 0.08 12.23
CA ARG A 204 1.15 -0.17 10.84
C ARG A 204 2.00 -1.22 10.12
N PHE A 205 3.02 -1.80 10.79
CA PHE A 205 4.08 -2.56 10.12
C PHE A 205 4.17 -4.00 10.61
N TYR A 206 3.21 -4.81 10.14
CA TYR A 206 3.06 -6.22 10.48
C TYR A 206 3.08 -7.10 9.24
N SER A 207 3.60 -8.32 9.38
CA SER A 207 3.64 -9.31 8.30
C SER A 207 2.25 -9.83 7.90
N ALA A 208 1.29 -9.76 8.82
CA ALA A 208 -0.11 -10.08 8.57
C ALA A 208 -1.03 -9.30 9.51
N ILE A 209 -2.18 -8.91 9.00
CA ILE A 209 -3.24 -8.25 9.77
C ILE A 209 -4.57 -8.94 9.55
N ASP A 210 -5.47 -8.78 10.50
CA ASP A 210 -6.89 -9.11 10.39
C ASP A 210 -7.67 -7.80 10.29
N LEU A 211 -8.49 -7.68 9.26
CA LEU A 211 -9.41 -6.55 9.09
C LEU A 211 -10.70 -6.86 9.85
N LEU A 212 -11.07 -5.97 10.78
CA LEU A 212 -12.23 -6.15 11.63
C LEU A 212 -13.49 -5.69 10.87
N ASP A 213 -14.42 -6.61 10.66
CA ASP A 213 -15.67 -6.36 9.93
C ASP A 213 -16.91 -6.34 10.83
N GLY A 214 -16.72 -6.63 12.12
CA GLY A 214 -17.81 -6.71 13.11
C GLY A 214 -18.65 -7.97 12.98
N SER A 215 -18.21 -8.97 12.22
CA SER A 215 -18.93 -10.25 12.09
C SER A 215 -18.75 -11.16 13.30
N THR A 216 -17.64 -10.98 14.03
CA THR A 216 -17.34 -11.74 15.24
C THR A 216 -17.95 -11.05 16.45
N LYS A 217 -18.53 -11.86 17.35
CA LYS A 217 -19.12 -11.34 18.59
C LYS A 217 -18.09 -10.53 19.39
N ASP A 218 -18.48 -9.35 19.85
CA ASP A 218 -17.66 -8.41 20.61
C ASP A 218 -16.50 -7.78 19.80
N GLU A 219 -16.52 -7.90 18.48
CA GLU A 219 -15.56 -7.26 17.59
C GLU A 219 -15.97 -5.80 17.27
N GLU A 220 -15.02 -4.89 17.40
CA GLU A 220 -15.22 -3.50 16.98
C GLU A 220 -15.32 -3.42 15.45
N ILE A 221 -16.37 -2.81 14.94
CA ILE A 221 -16.55 -2.63 13.49
C ILE A 221 -15.54 -1.62 12.97
N GLY A 222 -14.80 -2.03 11.95
CA GLY A 222 -13.74 -1.21 11.36
C GLY A 222 -12.44 -1.30 12.13
N HIS A 223 -11.35 -0.85 11.54
CA HIS A 223 -10.01 -0.98 12.07
C HIS A 223 -9.37 -2.34 11.74
N TYR A 224 -8.12 -2.51 12.14
CA TYR A 224 -7.36 -3.74 11.97
C TYR A 224 -6.62 -4.10 13.25
N LYS A 225 -6.29 -5.36 13.39
CA LYS A 225 -5.41 -5.87 14.44
C LYS A 225 -4.29 -6.71 13.86
N LYS A 226 -3.20 -6.83 14.59
CA LYS A 226 -2.13 -7.77 14.28
C LYS A 226 -2.69 -9.19 14.33
N ASN A 227 -2.51 -9.98 13.26
CA ASN A 227 -2.89 -11.39 13.26
C ASN A 227 -2.07 -12.17 14.31
N ALA A 228 -2.64 -13.21 14.91
CA ALA A 228 -1.99 -14.00 15.95
C ALA A 228 -0.67 -14.66 15.49
N SER A 229 -0.58 -15.02 14.21
CA SER A 229 0.63 -15.61 13.60
C SER A 229 1.58 -14.57 12.99
N ALA A 230 1.24 -13.28 13.06
CA ALA A 230 2.04 -12.24 12.46
C ALA A 230 3.24 -11.86 13.30
N VAL A 231 4.34 -11.57 12.65
CA VAL A 231 5.54 -10.98 13.25
C VAL A 231 5.64 -9.51 12.91
N ASP A 232 6.33 -8.76 13.74
CA ASP A 232 6.66 -7.38 13.50
C ASP A 232 7.65 -7.27 12.34
N MET A 233 7.49 -6.28 11.49
CA MET A 233 8.44 -6.00 10.43
C MET A 233 9.49 -4.99 10.90
N ASN A 234 10.73 -5.21 10.50
CA ASN A 234 11.86 -4.31 10.72
C ASN A 234 11.97 -3.30 9.58
N PHE A 235 12.01 -3.82 8.37
CA PHE A 235 12.08 -3.04 7.12
C PHE A 235 11.43 -3.81 5.97
N LEU A 236 11.13 -3.08 4.91
CA LEU A 236 10.65 -3.62 3.65
C LEU A 236 11.29 -2.83 2.52
N ILE A 237 12.07 -3.48 1.68
CA ILE A 237 12.64 -2.90 0.47
C ILE A 237 11.76 -3.32 -0.70
N VAL A 238 11.29 -2.36 -1.47
CA VAL A 238 10.35 -2.60 -2.56
C VAL A 238 10.79 -1.82 -3.79
N HIS A 239 10.93 -2.50 -4.92
CA HIS A 239 11.02 -1.82 -6.21
C HIS A 239 9.61 -1.53 -6.72
N LYS A 240 9.38 -0.30 -7.19
CA LYS A 240 8.04 0.17 -7.59
C LYS A 240 7.37 -0.70 -8.66
N ASP A 241 8.15 -1.23 -9.60
CA ASP A 241 7.62 -2.04 -10.69
C ASP A 241 7.08 -3.40 -10.25
N ALA A 242 7.50 -3.91 -9.08
CA ALA A 242 7.03 -5.17 -8.55
C ALA A 242 5.62 -5.09 -7.95
N VAL A 243 5.16 -3.88 -7.63
CA VAL A 243 3.91 -3.65 -6.91
C VAL A 243 2.80 -3.23 -7.88
N ILE A 244 1.64 -3.78 -7.63
CA ILE A 244 0.37 -3.30 -8.19
C ILE A 244 -0.41 -2.72 -7.02
N LEU A 245 -0.44 -1.40 -6.91
CA LEU A 245 -1.24 -0.69 -5.91
C LEU A 245 -2.09 0.35 -6.62
N ARG A 246 -3.39 0.16 -6.58
CA ARG A 246 -4.35 1.10 -7.17
C ARG A 246 -5.61 1.18 -6.34
N TRP A 247 -5.96 2.40 -5.97
CA TRP A 247 -7.24 2.72 -5.38
C TRP A 247 -8.19 3.19 -6.48
N ASN A 248 -9.13 2.35 -6.86
CA ASN A 248 -10.06 2.66 -7.95
C ASN A 248 -11.15 3.60 -7.50
N PHE A 249 -11.53 3.46 -6.24
CA PHE A 249 -12.58 4.23 -5.65
C PHE A 249 -12.21 4.54 -4.19
N ALA A 250 -12.12 5.81 -3.87
CA ALA A 250 -11.96 6.29 -2.51
C ALA A 250 -12.82 7.55 -2.42
N HIS A 251 -14.09 7.36 -2.06
CA HIS A 251 -15.10 8.39 -2.16
C HIS A 251 -15.85 8.57 -0.85
N GLY A 252 -15.94 9.83 -0.42
CA GLY A 252 -16.77 10.26 0.68
C GLY A 252 -17.98 11.03 0.16
N LYS A 253 -19.16 10.69 0.61
CA LYS A 253 -20.40 11.41 0.31
C LYS A 253 -21.01 11.93 1.59
N VAL A 254 -21.30 13.22 1.61
CA VAL A 254 -22.08 13.87 2.66
C VAL A 254 -23.54 13.91 2.25
N ILE A 255 -24.42 13.57 3.16
CA ILE A 255 -25.87 13.70 3.01
C ILE A 255 -26.34 14.59 4.16
N ASP A 256 -26.98 15.70 3.83
CA ASP A 256 -27.52 16.63 4.82
C ASP A 256 -28.70 16.03 5.58
N ALA A 257 -28.96 16.57 6.78
CA ALA A 257 -30.03 16.10 7.64
C ALA A 257 -31.40 16.19 6.96
N GLU A 258 -31.61 17.14 6.05
CA GLU A 258 -32.85 17.32 5.30
C GLU A 258 -33.08 16.22 4.27
N ASP A 259 -32.00 15.67 3.70
CA ASP A 259 -32.03 14.60 2.70
C ASP A 259 -31.91 13.19 3.32
N ASN A 260 -31.67 13.12 4.62
CA ASN A 260 -31.56 11.86 5.35
C ASN A 260 -32.92 11.24 5.62
N GLN A 261 -33.27 10.19 4.88
CA GLN A 261 -34.54 9.48 5.04
C GLN A 261 -34.64 8.59 6.30
N GLN A 262 -33.52 8.36 6.98
CA GLN A 262 -33.41 7.43 8.11
C GLN A 262 -33.36 8.11 9.47
N GLY A 263 -33.13 9.44 9.51
CA GLY A 263 -32.99 10.17 10.77
C GLY A 263 -32.79 11.67 10.53
N PHE A 264 -32.62 12.42 11.63
CA PHE A 264 -32.42 13.87 11.62
C PHE A 264 -30.96 14.25 11.79
N GLY A 265 -30.05 13.44 11.24
CA GLY A 265 -28.61 13.66 11.35
C GLY A 265 -27.95 13.80 9.98
N HIS A 266 -26.80 14.47 9.98
CA HIS A 266 -25.91 14.49 8.84
C HIS A 266 -25.22 13.12 8.71
N LEU A 267 -25.19 12.55 7.49
CA LEU A 267 -24.55 11.28 7.21
C LEU A 267 -23.26 11.52 6.40
N PHE A 268 -22.15 10.96 6.86
CA PHE A 268 -20.95 10.82 6.08
C PHE A 268 -20.78 9.36 5.67
N LYS A 269 -20.91 9.06 4.37
CA LYS A 269 -20.70 7.74 3.79
C LYS A 269 -19.33 7.72 3.17
N TYR A 270 -18.49 6.75 3.52
CA TYR A 270 -17.18 6.57 2.94
C TYR A 270 -17.00 5.14 2.44
N ARG A 271 -16.46 4.97 1.24
CA ARG A 271 -16.08 3.68 0.70
C ARG A 271 -14.75 3.78 0.00
N LYS A 272 -13.88 2.81 0.24
CA LYS A 272 -12.59 2.66 -0.42
C LYS A 272 -12.47 1.28 -1.03
N TYR A 273 -12.18 1.23 -2.31
CA TYR A 273 -12.08 0.02 -3.10
C TYR A 273 -10.81 0.04 -3.93
N GLY A 274 -10.08 -1.08 -3.96
CA GLY A 274 -8.85 -1.14 -4.70
C GLY A 274 -8.19 -2.50 -4.73
N VAL A 275 -7.02 -2.53 -5.35
CA VAL A 275 -6.19 -3.71 -5.49
C VAL A 275 -4.79 -3.43 -4.98
N CYS A 276 -4.25 -4.36 -4.22
CA CYS A 276 -2.85 -4.41 -3.84
C CYS A 276 -2.31 -5.81 -4.09
N GLY A 277 -1.15 -5.91 -4.73
CA GLY A 277 -0.52 -7.20 -4.97
C GLY A 277 0.89 -7.07 -5.50
N VAL A 278 1.53 -8.22 -5.65
CA VAL A 278 2.89 -8.36 -6.17
C VAL A 278 2.81 -9.03 -7.52
N ARG A 279 3.55 -8.52 -8.49
CA ARG A 279 3.73 -9.18 -9.80
C ARG A 279 4.59 -10.42 -9.61
N GLU A 280 4.07 -11.59 -9.94
CA GLU A 280 4.73 -12.87 -9.70
C GLU A 280 6.14 -12.97 -10.33
N ASN A 281 6.29 -12.42 -11.53
CA ASN A 281 7.58 -12.41 -12.24
C ASN A 281 8.63 -11.47 -11.62
N LEU A 282 8.20 -10.51 -10.79
CA LEU A 282 9.04 -9.52 -10.12
C LEU A 282 9.03 -9.66 -8.60
N ALA A 283 8.57 -10.79 -8.06
CA ALA A 283 8.47 -10.99 -6.63
C ALA A 283 9.83 -10.88 -5.91
N HIS A 284 10.91 -11.27 -6.56
CA HIS A 284 12.28 -11.13 -6.04
C HIS A 284 12.78 -9.68 -5.94
N TYR A 285 12.01 -8.71 -6.47
CA TYR A 285 12.24 -7.27 -6.31
C TYR A 285 11.77 -6.73 -4.94
N ILE A 286 11.28 -7.60 -4.09
CA ILE A 286 10.80 -7.26 -2.75
C ILE A 286 11.56 -8.07 -1.72
N THR A 287 12.11 -7.38 -0.72
CA THR A 287 12.78 -7.99 0.43
C THR A 287 12.13 -7.52 1.73
N ALA A 288 11.61 -8.45 2.51
CA ALA A 288 10.97 -8.19 3.80
C ALA A 288 11.84 -8.65 4.95
N GLY A 289 12.32 -7.72 5.75
CA GLY A 289 13.00 -7.97 7.02
C GLY A 289 11.98 -8.03 8.17
N MET A 290 11.85 -9.16 8.82
CA MET A 290 10.93 -9.41 9.92
C MET A 290 11.71 -9.66 11.22
N LYS A 291 11.12 -9.35 12.37
CA LYS A 291 11.71 -9.77 13.65
C LYS A 291 11.74 -11.29 13.73
N ALA A 292 12.77 -11.82 14.34
CA ALA A 292 12.77 -13.23 14.73
C ALA A 292 11.64 -13.47 15.73
N ALA A 293 10.96 -14.63 15.59
CA ALA A 293 9.86 -15.03 16.45
C ALA A 293 10.34 -15.36 17.88
#